data_c6f38d1ab12efb59069b3704cac9f533
#
_entry.id   c6f38d1ab12efb59069b3704cac9f533
#
_cell.length_a   1.000
_cell.length_b   1.000
_cell.length_c   1.000
_cell.angle_alpha   90.00
_cell.angle_beta   90.00
_cell.angle_gamma   90.00
#
_symmetry.space_group_name_H-M   'P 1'
#
loop_
_entity.id
_entity.type
_entity.pdbx_description
1 polymer ?
#
loop_
_entity_poly.entity_id
_entity_poly.type
_entity_poly.pdbx_seq_one_letter_code
_entity_poly.pdbx_strand_id
1 'polypeptide(L)'
;MVRKKKTIEEKYKKHSQLEHVLARPGMYLGPIETITDHAWILENQKMVDKILTYNPGIVQLYDELICNAGDHAQENKGKVKDIKITVDEDSISVYNDGPGIPIKIHKEYNIYVPELIFTNFLTSSNYDDSEKRLKGGMN
;
A
#
# COMPACT_ATOMS: atom_id res chain seq x y z
N MET A 1 10.32 15.49 -39.57
CA MET A 1 10.99 15.89 -38.33
C MET A 1 12.10 14.89 -38.01
N VAL A 2 13.37 15.32 -38.03
CA VAL A 2 14.51 14.44 -37.71
C VAL A 2 14.55 14.31 -36.16
N ARG A 3 14.31 13.11 -35.64
CA ARG A 3 14.46 12.86 -34.19
C ARG A 3 15.92 13.03 -33.79
N LYS A 4 16.20 13.98 -32.91
CA LYS A 4 17.53 14.20 -32.33
C LYS A 4 17.97 12.91 -31.64
N LYS A 5 19.15 12.39 -31.99
CA LYS A 5 19.71 11.16 -31.42
C LYS A 5 20.07 11.45 -29.95
N LYS A 6 19.47 10.68 -29.02
CA LYS A 6 19.74 10.83 -27.59
C LYS A 6 21.19 10.43 -27.28
N THR A 7 21.84 11.10 -26.36
CA THR A 7 23.14 10.69 -25.79
C THR A 7 22.99 9.39 -24.98
N ILE A 8 24.12 8.79 -24.61
CA ILE A 8 24.13 7.57 -23.79
C ILE A 8 23.53 7.90 -22.39
N GLU A 9 23.85 9.05 -21.82
CA GLU A 9 23.38 9.53 -20.53
C GLU A 9 21.87 9.86 -20.55
N GLU A 10 21.37 10.37 -21.68
CA GLU A 10 19.93 10.59 -21.86
C GLU A 10 19.16 9.28 -22.07
N LYS A 11 19.84 8.24 -22.57
CA LYS A 11 19.23 6.94 -22.86
C LYS A 11 19.20 6.01 -21.64
N TYR A 12 20.26 6.01 -20.85
CA TYR A 12 20.43 5.13 -19.69
C TYR A 12 20.47 5.96 -18.41
N LYS A 13 19.34 6.00 -17.69
CA LYS A 13 19.20 6.72 -16.42
C LYS A 13 19.00 5.73 -15.29
N LYS A 14 19.68 5.97 -14.16
CA LYS A 14 19.42 5.28 -12.90
C LYS A 14 18.43 6.13 -12.11
N HIS A 15 17.35 5.53 -11.64
CA HIS A 15 16.41 6.13 -10.72
C HIS A 15 16.73 5.69 -9.28
N SER A 16 16.48 6.55 -8.31
CA SER A 16 16.30 6.14 -6.92
C SER A 16 15.02 5.31 -6.79
N GLN A 17 14.84 4.61 -5.67
CA GLN A 17 13.61 3.83 -5.44
C GLN A 17 12.36 4.72 -5.51
N LEU A 18 12.37 5.88 -4.86
CA LEU A 18 11.27 6.83 -4.88
C LEU A 18 10.95 7.31 -6.30
N GLU A 19 11.97 7.75 -7.05
CA GLU A 19 11.79 8.17 -8.45
C GLU A 19 11.23 7.04 -9.32
N HIS A 20 11.65 5.79 -9.07
CA HIS A 20 11.16 4.65 -9.82
C HIS A 20 9.68 4.36 -9.52
N VAL A 21 9.25 4.42 -8.25
CA VAL A 21 7.84 4.26 -7.87
C VAL A 21 6.97 5.31 -8.54
N LEU A 22 7.38 6.58 -8.49
CA LEU A 22 6.64 7.68 -9.11
C LEU A 22 6.62 7.60 -10.64
N ALA A 23 7.71 7.11 -11.26
CA ALA A 23 7.80 6.96 -12.71
C ALA A 23 7.11 5.69 -13.24
N ARG A 24 6.94 4.67 -12.41
CA ARG A 24 6.39 3.36 -12.77
C ARG A 24 5.46 2.80 -11.68
N PRO A 25 4.42 3.55 -11.26
CA PRO A 25 3.52 3.13 -10.17
C PRO A 25 2.83 1.80 -10.47
N GLY A 26 2.56 1.50 -11.73
CA GLY A 26 1.93 0.22 -12.12
C GLY A 26 2.75 -1.03 -11.81
N MET A 27 4.05 -0.92 -11.56
CA MET A 27 4.87 -2.06 -11.11
C MET A 27 4.64 -2.41 -9.65
N TYR A 28 4.07 -1.49 -8.87
CA TYR A 28 3.80 -1.64 -7.43
C TYR A 28 2.31 -1.83 -7.13
N LEU A 29 1.47 -1.15 -7.89
CA LEU A 29 0.02 -1.09 -7.66
C LEU A 29 -0.79 -1.93 -8.66
N GLY A 30 -0.12 -2.57 -9.63
CA GLY A 30 -0.82 -3.19 -10.75
C GLY A 30 -1.38 -2.13 -11.73
N PRO A 31 -2.48 -2.42 -12.45
CA PRO A 31 -3.03 -1.50 -13.44
C PRO A 31 -3.46 -0.17 -12.80
N ILE A 32 -2.91 0.94 -13.32
CA ILE A 32 -3.20 2.30 -12.85
C ILE A 32 -4.17 3.07 -13.75
N GLU A 33 -4.54 2.49 -14.88
CA GLU A 33 -5.53 3.04 -15.80
C GLU A 33 -6.94 2.63 -15.34
N THR A 34 -7.91 3.51 -15.60
CA THR A 34 -9.32 3.20 -15.34
C THR A 34 -9.78 2.08 -16.26
N ILE A 35 -10.40 1.06 -15.70
CA ILE A 35 -10.99 -0.06 -16.42
C ILE A 35 -12.51 -0.10 -16.21
N THR A 36 -13.21 -0.76 -17.14
CA THR A 36 -14.63 -1.06 -17.01
C THR A 36 -14.78 -2.57 -17.07
N ASP A 37 -15.25 -3.17 -15.98
CA ASP A 37 -15.36 -4.62 -15.86
C ASP A 37 -16.50 -5.01 -14.90
N HIS A 38 -16.87 -6.28 -14.91
CA HIS A 38 -17.80 -6.87 -13.96
C HIS A 38 -17.19 -6.94 -12.57
N ALA A 39 -17.93 -6.49 -11.57
CA ALA A 39 -17.53 -6.59 -10.17
C ALA A 39 -18.71 -6.94 -9.27
N TRP A 40 -18.46 -7.78 -8.28
CA TRP A 40 -19.43 -8.07 -7.24
C TRP A 40 -19.38 -7.00 -6.17
N ILE A 41 -20.48 -6.28 -6.00
CA ILE A 41 -20.62 -5.24 -4.96
C ILE A 41 -21.69 -5.60 -3.96
N LEU A 42 -21.54 -5.14 -2.73
CA LEU A 42 -22.56 -5.27 -1.70
C LEU A 42 -23.56 -4.09 -1.83
N GLU A 43 -24.78 -4.37 -2.22
CA GLU A 43 -25.86 -3.38 -2.32
C GLU A 43 -27.08 -3.89 -1.59
N ASN A 44 -27.63 -3.11 -0.66
CA ASN A 44 -28.79 -3.48 0.15
C ASN A 44 -28.66 -4.87 0.81
N GLN A 45 -27.46 -5.16 1.38
CA GLN A 45 -27.12 -6.44 2.03
C GLN A 45 -27.11 -7.66 1.11
N LYS A 46 -27.04 -7.46 -0.21
CA LYS A 46 -26.93 -8.53 -1.20
C LYS A 46 -25.74 -8.28 -2.11
N MET A 47 -25.07 -9.36 -2.48
CA MET A 47 -24.04 -9.30 -3.52
C MET A 47 -24.71 -9.19 -4.88
N VAL A 48 -24.34 -8.17 -5.65
CA VAL A 48 -24.87 -7.87 -6.97
C VAL A 48 -23.70 -7.77 -7.94
N ASP A 49 -23.81 -8.46 -9.08
CA ASP A 49 -22.87 -8.31 -10.20
C ASP A 49 -23.23 -7.05 -10.98
N LYS A 50 -22.29 -6.13 -11.09
CA LYS A 50 -22.46 -4.88 -11.85
C LYS A 50 -21.22 -4.58 -12.69
N ILE A 51 -21.46 -3.91 -13.82
CA ILE A 51 -20.37 -3.31 -14.60
C ILE A 51 -20.00 -1.99 -13.93
N LEU A 52 -18.75 -1.91 -13.47
CA LEU A 52 -18.18 -0.74 -12.81
C LEU A 52 -16.99 -0.19 -13.59
N THR A 53 -16.86 1.11 -13.55
CA THR A 53 -15.66 1.81 -14.05
C THR A 53 -14.86 2.30 -12.86
N TYR A 54 -13.63 1.78 -12.69
CA TYR A 54 -12.80 2.06 -11.53
C TYR A 54 -11.31 1.98 -11.87
N ASN A 55 -10.47 2.46 -10.95
CA ASN A 55 -9.01 2.36 -11.06
C ASN A 55 -8.52 1.25 -10.11
N PRO A 56 -7.99 0.13 -10.64
CA PRO A 56 -7.53 -0.99 -9.81
C PRO A 56 -6.40 -0.61 -8.84
N GLY A 57 -5.48 0.28 -9.25
CA GLY A 57 -4.39 0.74 -8.40
C GLY A 57 -4.86 1.50 -7.16
N ILE A 58 -5.96 2.27 -7.27
CA ILE A 58 -6.58 2.93 -6.10
C ILE A 58 -7.21 1.90 -5.19
N VAL A 59 -7.89 0.89 -5.74
CA VAL A 59 -8.46 -0.21 -4.96
C VAL A 59 -7.35 -0.96 -4.21
N GLN A 60 -6.23 -1.25 -4.87
CA GLN A 60 -5.08 -1.89 -4.23
C GLN A 60 -4.52 -1.08 -3.07
N LEU A 61 -4.36 0.25 -3.23
CA LEU A 61 -3.92 1.12 -2.13
C LEU A 61 -4.89 1.08 -0.94
N TYR A 62 -6.18 1.04 -1.22
CA TYR A 62 -7.21 0.93 -0.19
C TYR A 62 -7.14 -0.41 0.55
N ASP A 63 -6.99 -1.51 -0.19
CA ASP A 63 -6.85 -2.84 0.39
C ASP A 63 -5.62 -2.94 1.29
N GLU A 64 -4.49 -2.38 0.88
CA GLU A 64 -3.27 -2.33 1.71
C GLU A 64 -3.49 -1.58 3.03
N LEU A 65 -4.19 -0.44 3.00
CA LEU A 65 -4.50 0.32 4.21
C LEU A 65 -5.40 -0.48 5.18
N ILE A 66 -6.41 -1.16 4.64
CA ILE A 66 -7.33 -1.98 5.45
C ILE A 66 -6.61 -3.21 6.00
N CYS A 67 -5.82 -3.89 5.17
CA CYS A 67 -5.04 -5.06 5.59
C CYS A 67 -4.09 -4.71 6.73
N ASN A 68 -3.37 -3.58 6.62
CA ASN A 68 -2.49 -3.12 7.70
C ASN A 68 -3.23 -2.87 9.01
N ALA A 69 -4.42 -2.26 8.97
CA ALA A 69 -5.25 -2.06 10.17
C ALA A 69 -5.77 -3.39 10.73
N GLY A 70 -6.16 -4.33 9.85
CA GLY A 70 -6.61 -5.67 10.21
C GLY A 70 -5.50 -6.51 10.85
N ASP A 71 -4.31 -6.48 10.28
CA ASP A 71 -3.12 -7.18 10.80
C ASP A 71 -2.72 -6.63 12.17
N HIS A 72 -2.74 -5.30 12.33
CA HIS A 72 -2.49 -4.68 13.63
C HIS A 72 -3.51 -5.12 14.68
N ALA A 73 -4.79 -5.21 14.34
CA ALA A 73 -5.82 -5.71 15.23
C ALA A 73 -5.60 -7.18 15.59
N GLN A 74 -5.17 -8.00 14.64
CA GLN A 74 -4.88 -9.42 14.82
C GLN A 74 -3.67 -9.65 15.75
N GLU A 75 -2.61 -8.85 15.59
CA GLU A 75 -1.44 -8.88 16.46
C GLU A 75 -1.74 -8.42 17.89
N ASN A 76 -2.63 -7.46 18.02
CA ASN A 76 -2.98 -6.81 19.29
C ASN A 76 -4.38 -7.18 19.76
N LYS A 77 -4.73 -8.46 19.71
CA LYS A 77 -6.05 -8.97 20.13
C LYS A 77 -6.46 -8.46 21.50
N GLY A 78 -7.66 -7.86 21.55
CA GLY A 78 -8.22 -7.27 22.76
C GLY A 78 -7.70 -5.87 23.12
N LYS A 79 -6.71 -5.34 22.40
CA LYS A 79 -6.23 -3.95 22.57
C LYS A 79 -6.75 -3.03 21.47
N VAL A 80 -6.93 -3.54 20.25
CA VAL A 80 -7.61 -2.85 19.16
C VAL A 80 -9.09 -3.21 19.22
N LYS A 81 -9.94 -2.21 19.31
CA LYS A 81 -11.42 -2.35 19.45
C LYS A 81 -12.14 -1.80 18.24
N ASP A 82 -11.59 -0.74 17.65
CA ASP A 82 -12.22 0.01 16.58
C ASP A 82 -11.28 0.12 15.37
N ILE A 83 -11.82 -0.20 14.21
CA ILE A 83 -11.27 0.19 12.89
C ILE A 83 -12.33 1.08 12.26
N LYS A 84 -11.97 2.32 11.92
CA LYS A 84 -12.87 3.29 11.27
C LYS A 84 -12.36 3.62 9.89
N ILE A 85 -13.24 3.50 8.91
CA ILE A 85 -12.95 3.77 7.51
C ILE A 85 -13.84 4.91 7.06
N THR A 86 -13.23 5.93 6.47
CA THR A 86 -13.94 7.07 5.87
C THR A 86 -13.49 7.21 4.43
N VAL A 87 -14.43 7.32 3.52
CA VAL A 87 -14.19 7.54 2.08
C VAL A 87 -14.94 8.80 1.68
N ASP A 88 -14.20 9.80 1.22
CA ASP A 88 -14.71 11.06 0.68
C ASP A 88 -14.40 11.15 -0.82
N GLU A 89 -14.77 12.24 -1.46
CA GLU A 89 -14.58 12.44 -2.91
C GLU A 89 -13.09 12.40 -3.32
N ASP A 90 -12.19 12.86 -2.45
CA ASP A 90 -10.76 13.04 -2.72
C ASP A 90 -9.85 12.38 -1.69
N SER A 91 -10.42 11.69 -0.71
CA SER A 91 -9.64 11.09 0.38
C SER A 91 -10.19 9.75 0.87
N ILE A 92 -9.27 8.90 1.32
CA ILE A 92 -9.56 7.66 2.04
C ILE A 92 -8.80 7.72 3.35
N SER A 93 -9.50 7.48 4.45
CA SER A 93 -8.92 7.44 5.79
C SER A 93 -9.24 6.11 6.46
N VAL A 94 -8.19 5.47 7.00
CA VAL A 94 -8.32 4.26 7.81
C VAL A 94 -7.71 4.54 9.17
N TYR A 95 -8.50 4.49 10.21
CA TYR A 95 -8.09 4.65 11.59
C TYR A 95 -8.26 3.34 12.34
N ASN A 96 -7.30 3.00 13.16
CA ASN A 96 -7.45 1.98 14.19
C ASN A 96 -6.89 2.49 15.52
N ASP A 97 -7.53 2.09 16.62
CA ASP A 97 -7.02 2.30 17.97
C ASP A 97 -5.99 1.22 18.35
N GLY A 98 -5.49 1.28 19.58
CA GLY A 98 -4.53 0.33 20.12
C GLY A 98 -3.10 0.86 20.18
N PRO A 99 -2.09 -0.02 20.38
CA PRO A 99 -0.70 0.39 20.46
C PRO A 99 -0.23 0.96 19.11
N GLY A 100 0.36 2.14 19.12
CA GLY A 100 0.96 2.74 17.92
C GLY A 100 2.33 2.16 17.60
N ILE A 101 2.88 2.60 16.46
CA ILE A 101 4.26 2.30 16.07
C ILE A 101 5.21 2.93 17.11
N PRO A 102 6.21 2.17 17.62
CA PRO A 102 7.13 2.70 18.62
C PRO A 102 7.94 3.88 18.08
N ILE A 103 7.85 5.04 18.74
CA ILE A 103 8.65 6.24 18.40
C ILE A 103 10.02 6.11 19.07
N LYS A 104 10.86 5.25 18.52
CA LYS A 104 12.23 4.99 19.00
C LYS A 104 13.19 5.04 17.84
N ILE A 105 14.45 5.38 18.12
CA ILE A 105 15.53 5.32 17.14
C ILE A 105 15.93 3.85 16.94
N HIS A 106 15.94 3.40 15.68
CA HIS A 106 16.43 2.08 15.29
C HIS A 106 17.96 2.09 15.42
N LYS A 107 18.52 1.18 16.23
CA LYS A 107 19.94 1.21 16.59
C LYS A 107 20.91 1.04 15.41
N GLU A 108 20.50 0.25 14.42
CA GLU A 108 21.34 -0.04 13.24
C GLU A 108 21.29 1.11 12.22
N TYR A 109 20.09 1.65 11.94
CA TYR A 109 19.92 2.66 10.90
C TYR A 109 19.98 4.09 11.43
N ASN A 110 19.95 4.29 12.75
CA ASN A 110 20.00 5.59 13.44
C ASN A 110 18.92 6.60 12.97
N ILE A 111 17.76 6.10 12.62
CA ILE A 111 16.55 6.85 12.25
C ILE A 111 15.37 6.37 13.09
N TYR A 112 14.32 7.16 13.20
CA TYR A 112 13.12 6.75 13.91
C TYR A 112 12.42 5.58 13.21
N VAL A 113 11.85 4.64 14.01
CA VAL A 113 11.12 3.48 13.47
C VAL A 113 9.99 3.89 12.52
N PRO A 114 9.15 4.90 12.81
CA PRO A 114 8.16 5.37 11.84
C PRO A 114 8.78 5.88 10.54
N GLU A 115 9.89 6.63 10.61
CA GLU A 115 10.62 7.10 9.44
C GLU A 115 11.14 5.92 8.62
N LEU A 116 11.75 4.93 9.28
CA LEU A 116 12.23 3.71 8.62
C LEU A 116 11.11 3.02 7.84
N ILE A 117 9.94 2.84 8.45
CA ILE A 117 8.80 2.12 7.85
C ILE A 117 8.20 2.89 6.68
N PHE A 118 8.02 4.20 6.80
CA PHE A 118 7.29 5.00 5.81
C PHE A 118 8.15 5.61 4.71
N THR A 119 9.47 5.67 4.87
CA THR A 119 10.35 6.31 3.88
C THR A 119 11.32 5.35 3.20
N ASN A 120 11.45 4.12 3.70
CA ASN A 120 12.35 3.13 3.15
C ASN A 120 11.56 1.95 2.59
N PHE A 121 11.71 1.72 1.29
CA PHE A 121 11.15 0.54 0.64
C PHE A 121 11.80 -0.75 1.15
N LEU A 122 11.09 -1.86 1.03
CA LEU A 122 11.54 -3.17 1.48
C LEU A 122 11.82 -3.23 2.99
N THR A 123 11.06 -2.44 3.77
CA THR A 123 11.09 -2.47 5.23
C THR A 123 9.86 -3.20 5.73
N SER A 124 10.04 -4.35 6.33
CA SER A 124 8.95 -5.16 6.89
C SER A 124 9.39 -5.80 8.21
N SER A 125 8.44 -5.99 9.12
CA SER A 125 8.62 -6.86 10.28
C SER A 125 8.40 -8.34 9.95
N ASN A 126 8.10 -8.68 8.70
CA ASN A 126 7.58 -9.97 8.27
C ASN A 126 8.57 -10.81 7.44
N TYR A 127 9.89 -10.57 7.55
CA TYR A 127 10.91 -11.32 6.81
C TYR A 127 11.33 -12.67 7.43
N ASP A 128 10.85 -12.99 8.63
CA ASP A 128 11.13 -14.28 9.26
C ASP A 128 10.05 -15.32 8.90
N ASP A 129 10.35 -16.20 7.97
CA ASP A 129 9.43 -17.25 7.49
C ASP A 129 9.25 -18.41 8.47
N SER A 130 10.04 -18.45 9.55
CA SER A 130 9.92 -19.49 10.59
C SER A 130 8.77 -19.21 11.56
N GLU A 131 8.28 -17.98 11.65
CA GLU A 131 7.14 -17.62 12.48
C GLU A 131 5.81 -18.05 11.85
N LYS A 132 4.98 -18.76 12.62
CA LYS A 132 3.58 -19.01 12.22
C LYS A 132 2.77 -17.72 12.30
N ARG A 133 2.40 -17.18 11.15
CA ARG A 133 1.66 -15.93 11.05
C ARG A 133 0.21 -16.17 10.64
N LEU A 134 -0.69 -15.36 11.20
CA LEU A 134 -2.10 -15.29 10.83
C LEU A 134 -2.41 -14.01 10.01
N LYS A 135 -1.38 -13.33 9.52
CA LYS A 135 -1.46 -12.02 8.85
C LYS A 135 -1.00 -12.10 7.41
N GLY A 136 -1.56 -11.23 6.57
CA GLY A 136 -1.16 -11.05 5.19
C GLY A 136 0.20 -10.35 5.05
N GLY A 137 0.64 -10.11 3.83
CA GLY A 137 1.84 -9.33 3.53
C GLY A 137 3.14 -10.12 3.66
N MET A 138 3.31 -11.11 2.80
CA MET A 138 4.61 -11.73 2.50
C MET A 138 5.31 -11.06 1.32
N ASN A 139 5.10 -9.76 1.13
CA ASN A 139 5.71 -9.01 0.04
C ASN A 139 6.91 -8.23 0.51
#